data_b18d1f855c04403bbef0f8819ea8d7b1
#
_entry.id   b18d1f855c04403bbef0f8819ea8d7b1
#
_cell.length_a   1.000
_cell.length_b   1.000
_cell.length_c   1.000
_cell.angle_alpha   90.00
_cell.angle_beta   90.00
_cell.angle_gamma   90.00
#
_symmetry.space_group_name_H-M   'P 1'
#
loop_
_entity.id
_entity.type
_entity.pdbx_description
1 polymer ?
#
loop_
_entity_poly.entity_id
_entity_poly.type
_entity_poly.pdbx_seq_one_letter_code
_entity_poly.pdbx_strand_id
1 'polypeptide(L)'
;MWRNNNPRANTRQRVKGFTLIEVLVSIAIFASLSVAAYQVVSQVQRSNALSQERTQRLNEIQRAMVMMDNDFRQMAMRQTRTNGEEPASRLIFWSDYLLDSDTKGLMFARLGWHNPQQQFPRGEVTKVGYRLKEETLQRVWWRYPDTPVGQQGTVTLLLTQVESFDMRFYDGKQWKKEWAEEKALPKAVSVVLTLKDYGEIARTYLTPDGTLSQKEESSGDSNNG
;
A
#
# COMPACT_ATOMS: atom_id res chain seq x y z
N MET A 1 3.03 71.63 -79.38
CA MET A 1 2.19 71.04 -78.35
C MET A 1 1.88 69.61 -78.73
N TRP A 2 2.74 68.67 -78.27
CA TRP A 2 2.65 67.25 -78.60
C TRP A 2 2.22 66.46 -77.34
N ARG A 3 1.06 65.84 -77.39
CA ARG A 3 0.47 65.07 -76.32
C ARG A 3 0.85 63.60 -76.54
N ASN A 4 1.78 63.09 -75.67
CA ASN A 4 2.26 61.72 -75.72
C ASN A 4 1.22 60.81 -75.00
N ASN A 5 0.45 60.05 -75.75
CA ASN A 5 -0.52 59.07 -75.23
C ASN A 5 0.19 57.69 -75.21
N ASN A 6 0.66 57.31 -74.04
CA ASN A 6 1.28 56.01 -73.82
C ASN A 6 0.18 55.01 -73.34
N PRO A 7 -0.21 54.00 -74.11
CA PRO A 7 -1.18 53.04 -73.66
C PRO A 7 -0.56 52.08 -72.65
N ARG A 8 -0.99 52.15 -71.37
CA ARG A 8 -0.65 51.18 -70.36
C ARG A 8 -1.14 49.79 -70.80
N ALA A 9 -0.23 48.89 -71.13
CA ALA A 9 -0.51 47.48 -71.38
C ALA A 9 -0.97 46.82 -70.08
N ASN A 10 -2.24 46.54 -69.99
CA ASN A 10 -2.88 45.83 -68.88
C ASN A 10 -2.58 44.33 -69.08
N THR A 11 -1.50 43.86 -68.51
CA THR A 11 -1.14 42.44 -68.47
C THR A 11 -2.13 41.71 -67.58
N ARG A 12 -3.20 41.16 -68.12
CA ARG A 12 -4.08 40.22 -67.45
C ARG A 12 -3.26 38.97 -67.10
N GLN A 13 -2.84 38.86 -65.84
CA GLN A 13 -2.32 37.62 -65.31
C GLN A 13 -3.39 36.54 -65.46
N ARG A 14 -3.12 35.53 -66.27
CA ARG A 14 -3.95 34.31 -66.37
C ARG A 14 -3.85 33.59 -65.09
N VAL A 15 -4.87 33.63 -64.22
CA VAL A 15 -5.03 32.80 -63.05
C VAL A 15 -5.20 31.35 -63.56
N LYS A 16 -4.19 30.51 -63.37
CA LYS A 16 -4.28 29.09 -63.70
C LYS A 16 -5.19 28.46 -62.63
N GLY A 17 -6.30 27.88 -63.01
CA GLY A 17 -7.17 27.09 -62.14
C GLY A 17 -6.49 25.75 -61.77
N PHE A 18 -6.88 25.19 -60.64
CA PHE A 18 -6.40 23.86 -60.19
C PHE A 18 -6.91 22.75 -61.14
N THR A 19 -6.07 21.76 -61.37
CA THR A 19 -6.45 20.55 -62.14
C THR A 19 -7.17 19.56 -61.19
N LEU A 20 -8.07 18.75 -61.74
CA LEU A 20 -8.80 17.72 -60.99
C LEU A 20 -7.84 16.76 -60.31
N ILE A 21 -6.73 16.38 -60.99
CA ILE A 21 -5.71 15.47 -60.46
C ILE A 21 -4.98 16.06 -59.24
N GLU A 22 -4.69 17.35 -59.27
CA GLU A 22 -4.02 18.07 -58.18
C GLU A 22 -4.88 18.09 -56.91
N VAL A 23 -6.21 18.27 -57.04
CA VAL A 23 -7.15 18.17 -55.94
C VAL A 23 -7.23 16.75 -55.38
N LEU A 24 -7.30 15.73 -56.25
CA LEU A 24 -7.32 14.31 -55.84
C LEU A 24 -6.07 13.91 -55.06
N VAL A 25 -4.88 14.29 -55.57
CA VAL A 25 -3.60 14.01 -54.91
C VAL A 25 -3.52 14.73 -53.57
N SER A 26 -3.96 16.00 -53.49
CA SER A 26 -3.97 16.76 -52.24
C SER A 26 -4.87 16.11 -51.17
N ILE A 27 -6.06 15.65 -51.56
CA ILE A 27 -6.98 14.93 -50.65
C ILE A 27 -6.35 13.60 -50.23
N ALA A 28 -5.71 12.84 -51.11
CA ALA A 28 -5.07 11.60 -50.76
C ALA A 28 -3.92 11.78 -49.76
N ILE A 29 -3.08 12.79 -49.95
CA ILE A 29 -2.01 13.15 -49.02
C ILE A 29 -2.59 13.59 -47.71
N PHE A 30 -3.60 14.47 -47.71
CA PHE A 30 -4.25 14.94 -46.48
C PHE A 30 -4.89 13.78 -45.69
N ALA A 31 -5.58 12.87 -46.38
CA ALA A 31 -6.16 11.68 -45.77
C ALA A 31 -5.08 10.79 -45.12
N SER A 32 -3.98 10.56 -45.83
CA SER A 32 -2.83 9.77 -45.32
C SER A 32 -2.21 10.39 -44.07
N LEU A 33 -2.00 11.71 -44.09
CA LEU A 33 -1.48 12.46 -42.92
C LEU A 33 -2.44 12.42 -41.73
N SER A 34 -3.76 12.55 -41.99
CA SER A 34 -4.80 12.47 -40.96
C SER A 34 -4.83 11.11 -40.28
N VAL A 35 -4.71 10.02 -41.06
CA VAL A 35 -4.63 8.66 -40.53
C VAL A 35 -3.36 8.49 -39.69
N ALA A 36 -2.22 8.96 -40.17
CA ALA A 36 -0.97 8.89 -39.41
C ALA A 36 -1.04 9.67 -38.08
N ALA A 37 -1.59 10.91 -38.10
CA ALA A 37 -1.79 11.70 -36.91
C ALA A 37 -2.71 11.01 -35.91
N TYR A 38 -3.81 10.43 -36.39
CA TYR A 38 -4.75 9.68 -35.54
C TYR A 38 -4.06 8.45 -34.87
N GLN A 39 -3.25 7.72 -35.63
CA GLN A 39 -2.49 6.58 -35.09
C GLN A 39 -1.54 7.01 -33.96
N VAL A 40 -0.80 8.10 -34.13
CA VAL A 40 0.08 8.64 -33.08
C VAL A 40 -0.70 9.01 -31.81
N VAL A 41 -1.79 9.75 -31.96
CA VAL A 41 -2.64 10.13 -30.80
C VAL A 41 -3.19 8.90 -30.09
N SER A 42 -3.70 7.92 -30.85
CA SER A 42 -4.22 6.67 -30.28
C SER A 42 -3.15 5.88 -29.53
N GLN A 43 -1.92 5.83 -30.05
CA GLN A 43 -0.80 5.15 -29.40
C GLN A 43 -0.40 5.83 -28.09
N VAL A 44 -0.35 7.17 -28.06
CA VAL A 44 -0.08 7.95 -26.84
C VAL A 44 -1.15 7.71 -25.79
N GLN A 45 -2.42 7.71 -26.18
CA GLN A 45 -3.53 7.46 -25.23
C GLN A 45 -3.45 6.05 -24.63
N ARG A 46 -3.18 5.02 -25.43
CA ARG A 46 -2.98 3.64 -24.94
C ARG A 46 -1.79 3.54 -23.99
N SER A 47 -0.68 4.17 -24.34
CA SER A 47 0.52 4.19 -23.48
C SER A 47 0.24 4.88 -22.15
N ASN A 48 -0.48 6.00 -22.15
CA ASN A 48 -0.86 6.71 -20.94
C ASN A 48 -1.80 5.87 -20.05
N ALA A 49 -2.79 5.19 -20.63
CA ALA A 49 -3.71 4.33 -19.89
C ALA A 49 -2.95 3.19 -19.16
N LEU A 50 -2.05 2.49 -19.87
CA LEU A 50 -1.21 1.44 -19.29
C LEU A 50 -0.28 1.98 -18.18
N SER A 51 0.28 3.17 -18.38
CA SER A 51 1.14 3.82 -17.38
C SER A 51 0.36 4.20 -16.12
N GLN A 52 -0.87 4.68 -16.27
CA GLN A 52 -1.74 5.00 -15.13
C GLN A 52 -2.10 3.74 -14.34
N GLU A 53 -2.48 2.66 -15.01
CA GLU A 53 -2.80 1.38 -14.35
C GLU A 53 -1.62 0.85 -13.54
N ARG A 54 -0.42 0.81 -14.14
CA ARG A 54 0.81 0.41 -13.43
C ARG A 54 1.13 1.30 -12.24
N THR A 55 0.96 2.62 -12.41
CA THR A 55 1.21 3.58 -11.34
C THR A 55 0.22 3.40 -10.19
N GLN A 56 -1.05 3.16 -10.47
CA GLN A 56 -2.06 2.89 -9.45
C GLN A 56 -1.71 1.62 -8.66
N ARG A 57 -1.29 0.58 -9.36
CA ARG A 57 -0.90 -0.69 -8.73
C ARG A 57 0.33 -0.55 -7.84
N LEU A 58 1.37 0.14 -8.31
CA LEU A 58 2.56 0.44 -7.51
C LEU A 58 2.23 1.27 -6.27
N ASN A 59 1.33 2.24 -6.39
CA ASN A 59 0.85 3.05 -5.27
C ASN A 59 0.08 2.21 -4.24
N GLU A 60 -0.69 1.22 -4.68
CA GLU A 60 -1.38 0.28 -3.78
C GLU A 60 -0.36 -0.52 -2.96
N ILE A 61 0.62 -1.13 -3.62
CA ILE A 61 1.71 -1.87 -2.97
C ILE A 61 2.46 -0.96 -1.99
N GLN A 62 2.83 0.24 -2.42
CA GLN A 62 3.57 1.18 -1.59
C GLN A 62 2.78 1.61 -0.36
N ARG A 63 1.46 1.90 -0.50
CA ARG A 63 0.60 2.24 0.65
C ARG A 63 0.50 1.09 1.64
N ALA A 64 0.36 -0.15 1.17
CA ALA A 64 0.35 -1.33 2.01
C ALA A 64 1.65 -1.46 2.81
N MET A 65 2.81 -1.30 2.15
CA MET A 65 4.13 -1.36 2.78
C MET A 65 4.35 -0.25 3.81
N VAL A 66 3.91 0.98 3.52
CA VAL A 66 4.00 2.11 4.46
C VAL A 66 3.09 1.89 5.67
N MET A 67 1.89 1.34 5.48
CA MET A 67 0.98 1.01 6.58
C MET A 67 1.59 -0.03 7.51
N MET A 68 2.18 -1.08 6.93
CA MET A 68 2.89 -2.10 7.71
C MET A 68 4.11 -1.52 8.45
N ASP A 69 4.92 -0.67 7.80
CA ASP A 69 6.07 -0.02 8.44
C ASP A 69 5.63 0.77 9.67
N ASN A 70 4.56 1.55 9.54
CA ASN A 70 4.00 2.31 10.65
C ASN A 70 3.51 1.42 11.79
N ASP A 71 2.84 0.31 11.48
CA ASP A 71 2.32 -0.61 12.48
C ASP A 71 3.46 -1.34 13.21
N PHE A 72 4.46 -1.84 12.47
CA PHE A 72 5.58 -2.58 13.07
C PHE A 72 6.50 -1.69 13.90
N ARG A 73 6.78 -0.47 13.45
CA ARG A 73 7.57 0.52 14.23
C ARG A 73 6.90 0.95 15.51
N GLN A 74 5.59 0.82 15.58
CA GLN A 74 4.79 1.21 16.73
C GLN A 74 4.31 0.00 17.55
N MET A 75 4.87 -1.18 17.35
CA MET A 75 4.56 -2.33 18.21
C MET A 75 4.69 -1.93 19.68
N ALA A 76 3.71 -2.33 20.49
CA ALA A 76 3.69 -2.02 21.89
C ALA A 76 4.01 -3.25 22.72
N MET A 77 4.80 -3.06 23.75
CA MET A 77 5.10 -4.09 24.74
C MET A 77 3.91 -4.24 25.71
N ARG A 78 2.78 -4.65 25.17
CA ARG A 78 1.52 -4.78 25.89
C ARG A 78 0.89 -6.13 25.58
N GLN A 79 0.65 -6.91 26.63
CA GLN A 79 -0.16 -8.12 26.53
C GLN A 79 -1.61 -7.74 26.20
N THR A 80 -2.24 -8.47 25.30
CA THR A 80 -3.62 -8.22 24.88
C THR A 80 -4.53 -9.33 25.39
N ARG A 81 -5.77 -8.95 25.68
CA ARG A 81 -6.86 -9.90 25.93
C ARG A 81 -7.72 -10.01 24.70
N THR A 82 -8.06 -11.21 24.32
CA THR A 82 -8.98 -11.48 23.21
C THR A 82 -10.15 -12.27 23.75
N ASN A 83 -11.38 -11.92 23.37
CA ASN A 83 -12.60 -12.57 23.82
C ASN A 83 -12.77 -12.61 25.35
N GLY A 84 -12.26 -11.62 26.08
CA GLY A 84 -12.38 -11.57 27.53
C GLY A 84 -11.51 -12.57 28.28
N GLU A 85 -10.60 -13.28 27.61
CA GLU A 85 -9.68 -14.24 28.19
C GLU A 85 -8.59 -13.55 29.03
N GLU A 86 -7.81 -14.34 29.77
CA GLU A 86 -6.64 -13.84 30.48
C GLU A 86 -5.62 -13.23 29.53
N PRO A 87 -4.77 -12.29 30.00
CA PRO A 87 -3.74 -11.68 29.16
C PRO A 87 -2.83 -12.74 28.59
N ALA A 88 -2.68 -12.73 27.27
CA ALA A 88 -1.80 -13.66 26.60
C ALA A 88 -0.34 -13.43 26.98
N SER A 89 0.44 -14.49 27.16
CA SER A 89 1.88 -14.40 27.46
C SER A 89 2.71 -13.82 26.31
N ARG A 90 2.25 -14.02 25.07
CA ARG A 90 2.91 -13.53 23.86
C ARG A 90 2.46 -12.13 23.49
N LEU A 91 3.36 -11.36 22.92
CA LEU A 91 3.10 -10.00 22.41
C LEU A 91 2.75 -10.00 20.92
N ILE A 92 3.15 -11.04 20.19
CA ILE A 92 2.87 -11.25 18.79
C ILE A 92 2.23 -12.63 18.61
N PHE A 93 1.19 -12.68 17.82
CA PHE A 93 0.51 -13.91 17.42
C PHE A 93 0.69 -14.08 15.92
N TRP A 94 1.30 -15.18 15.54
CA TRP A 94 1.45 -15.64 14.16
C TRP A 94 1.05 -17.09 14.11
N SER A 95 -0.14 -17.38 13.61
CA SER A 95 -0.69 -18.74 13.61
C SER A 95 -1.65 -18.97 12.45
N ASP A 96 -1.87 -20.24 12.15
CA ASP A 96 -2.79 -20.66 11.11
C ASP A 96 -4.20 -20.19 11.43
N TYR A 97 -4.91 -19.72 10.42
CA TYR A 97 -6.32 -19.27 10.45
C TYR A 97 -6.62 -18.16 11.45
N LEU A 98 -5.61 -17.52 12.04
CA LEU A 98 -5.82 -16.39 12.96
C LEU A 98 -6.57 -15.26 12.24
N LEU A 99 -7.56 -14.69 12.93
CA LEU A 99 -8.44 -13.64 12.39
C LEU A 99 -9.28 -14.10 11.17
N ASP A 100 -9.55 -15.38 11.03
CA ASP A 100 -10.26 -15.95 9.88
C ASP A 100 -9.48 -15.74 8.55
N SER A 101 -8.15 -15.86 8.63
CA SER A 101 -7.23 -15.85 7.49
C SER A 101 -7.32 -17.15 6.72
N ASP A 102 -7.16 -17.11 5.40
CA ASP A 102 -7.11 -18.34 4.56
C ASP A 102 -5.84 -19.14 4.82
N THR A 103 -4.80 -18.49 5.34
CA THR A 103 -3.53 -19.07 5.74
C THR A 103 -3.16 -18.64 7.17
N LYS A 104 -1.92 -18.24 7.42
CA LYS A 104 -1.52 -17.65 8.69
C LYS A 104 -1.99 -16.20 8.80
N GLY A 105 -2.36 -15.80 10.01
CA GLY A 105 -2.65 -14.41 10.36
C GLY A 105 -1.68 -13.89 11.40
N LEU A 106 -1.58 -12.58 11.47
CA LEU A 106 -0.75 -11.85 12.42
C LEU A 106 -1.62 -10.96 13.30
N MET A 107 -1.29 -10.87 14.61
CA MET A 107 -1.93 -9.94 15.52
C MET A 107 -0.95 -9.47 16.59
N PHE A 108 -1.00 -8.18 16.94
CA PHE A 108 -0.18 -7.57 17.99
C PHE A 108 -0.79 -6.26 18.49
N ALA A 109 -0.30 -5.77 19.63
CA ALA A 109 -0.61 -4.44 20.14
C ALA A 109 0.31 -3.39 19.52
N ARG A 110 -0.22 -2.20 19.25
CA ARG A 110 0.58 -1.06 18.77
C ARG A 110 0.22 0.23 19.51
N LEU A 111 1.16 1.14 19.62
CA LEU A 111 0.93 2.54 19.92
C LEU A 111 0.31 3.20 18.68
N GLY A 112 -0.68 4.02 18.80
CA GLY A 112 -1.28 4.57 17.60
C GLY A 112 -2.35 5.63 17.78
N TRP A 113 -2.70 5.90 19.01
CA TRP A 113 -3.56 7.01 19.32
C TRP A 113 -2.78 8.10 20.01
N HIS A 114 -2.53 9.19 19.29
CA HIS A 114 -2.09 10.41 19.95
C HIS A 114 -3.23 10.89 20.86
N ASN A 115 -2.99 10.89 22.17
CA ASN A 115 -3.88 11.46 23.16
C ASN A 115 -3.15 12.61 23.87
N PRO A 116 -2.98 13.76 23.17
CA PRO A 116 -2.20 14.86 23.70
C PRO A 116 -2.84 15.34 25.01
N GLN A 117 -2.01 15.46 26.04
CA GLN A 117 -2.41 15.91 27.38
C GLN A 117 -3.47 15.02 28.05
N GLN A 118 -3.63 13.76 27.64
CA GLN A 118 -4.62 12.82 28.17
C GLN A 118 -6.06 13.38 28.20
N GLN A 119 -6.41 14.23 27.24
CA GLN A 119 -7.73 14.88 27.17
C GLN A 119 -8.90 13.90 27.03
N PHE A 120 -8.64 12.67 26.63
CA PHE A 120 -9.66 11.64 26.50
C PHE A 120 -9.37 10.47 27.44
N PRO A 121 -10.39 9.88 28.08
CA PRO A 121 -10.24 8.70 28.94
C PRO A 121 -10.01 7.43 28.09
N ARG A 122 -8.90 7.38 27.36
CA ARG A 122 -8.52 6.25 26.51
C ARG A 122 -7.02 6.04 26.52
N GLY A 123 -6.60 4.77 26.49
CA GLY A 123 -5.20 4.42 26.34
C GLY A 123 -4.70 4.71 24.92
N GLU A 124 -3.39 4.88 24.79
CA GLU A 124 -2.70 5.09 23.51
C GLU A 124 -2.50 3.79 22.73
N VAL A 125 -2.74 2.63 23.35
CA VAL A 125 -2.51 1.31 22.78
C VAL A 125 -3.76 0.81 22.07
N THR A 126 -3.57 0.31 20.87
CA THR A 126 -4.61 -0.34 20.04
C THR A 126 -4.15 -1.75 19.66
N LYS A 127 -5.07 -2.56 19.14
CA LYS A 127 -4.76 -3.89 18.61
C LYS A 127 -4.90 -3.88 17.08
N VAL A 128 -3.96 -4.49 16.37
CA VAL A 128 -3.95 -4.60 14.93
C VAL A 128 -3.58 -6.03 14.54
N GLY A 129 -4.12 -6.46 13.42
CA GLY A 129 -3.75 -7.71 12.79
C GLY A 129 -3.77 -7.63 11.28
N TYR A 130 -3.17 -8.64 10.66
CA TYR A 130 -3.11 -8.82 9.22
C TYR A 130 -3.56 -10.23 8.89
N ARG A 131 -4.36 -10.34 7.85
CA ARG A 131 -4.83 -11.62 7.34
C ARG A 131 -4.87 -11.62 5.83
N LEU A 132 -4.71 -12.78 5.24
CA LEU A 132 -5.00 -13.04 3.84
C LEU A 132 -6.41 -13.61 3.74
N LYS A 133 -7.28 -12.97 2.97
CA LYS A 133 -8.63 -13.48 2.70
C LYS A 133 -9.02 -13.18 1.26
N GLU A 134 -9.41 -14.23 0.53
CA GLU A 134 -9.82 -14.13 -0.88
C GLU A 134 -8.77 -13.36 -1.71
N GLU A 135 -7.51 -13.81 -1.64
CA GLU A 135 -6.37 -13.21 -2.34
C GLU A 135 -6.16 -11.71 -2.03
N THR A 136 -6.71 -11.22 -0.92
CA THR A 136 -6.59 -9.84 -0.48
C THR A 136 -5.94 -9.79 0.89
N LEU A 137 -4.82 -9.08 0.99
CA LEU A 137 -4.22 -8.75 2.27
C LEU A 137 -5.07 -7.69 2.96
N GLN A 138 -5.58 -8.04 4.12
CA GLN A 138 -6.45 -7.19 4.92
C GLN A 138 -5.78 -6.84 6.25
N ARG A 139 -5.97 -5.60 6.66
CA ARG A 139 -5.62 -5.12 7.99
C ARG A 139 -6.88 -5.06 8.83
N VAL A 140 -6.85 -5.70 10.00
CA VAL A 140 -7.94 -5.67 10.98
C VAL A 140 -7.50 -4.84 12.17
N TRP A 141 -8.32 -3.91 12.60
CA TRP A 141 -7.97 -2.98 13.66
C TRP A 141 -9.05 -2.89 14.73
N TRP A 142 -8.64 -2.89 16.00
CA TRP A 142 -9.50 -2.69 17.16
C TRP A 142 -9.04 -1.47 17.94
N ARG A 143 -10.00 -0.69 18.37
CA ARG A 143 -9.75 0.54 19.14
C ARG A 143 -9.03 0.29 20.47
N TYR A 144 -9.30 -0.85 21.09
CA TYR A 144 -8.72 -1.23 22.37
C TYR A 144 -7.89 -2.51 22.22
N PRO A 145 -6.80 -2.67 23.01
CA PRO A 145 -6.00 -3.88 23.00
C PRO A 145 -6.76 -5.08 23.57
N ASP A 146 -7.64 -4.82 24.52
CA ASP A 146 -8.45 -5.83 25.19
C ASP A 146 -9.87 -5.81 24.60
N THR A 147 -10.33 -6.93 24.09
CA THR A 147 -11.62 -7.04 23.39
C THR A 147 -12.52 -8.07 24.07
N PRO A 148 -13.79 -7.73 24.33
CA PRO A 148 -14.78 -8.69 24.78
C PRO A 148 -15.10 -9.73 23.71
N VAL A 149 -15.84 -10.77 24.11
CA VAL A 149 -16.29 -11.83 23.20
C VAL A 149 -17.10 -11.26 22.06
N GLY A 150 -16.78 -11.67 20.83
CA GLY A 150 -17.53 -11.31 19.62
C GLY A 150 -17.27 -9.90 19.08
N GLN A 151 -16.35 -9.12 19.68
CA GLN A 151 -16.03 -7.80 19.14
C GLN A 151 -15.29 -7.91 17.82
N GLN A 152 -15.94 -7.49 16.75
CA GLN A 152 -15.34 -7.42 15.41
C GLN A 152 -14.38 -6.25 15.30
N GLY A 153 -13.27 -6.47 14.59
CA GLY A 153 -12.35 -5.40 14.21
C GLY A 153 -12.81 -4.68 12.94
N THR A 154 -12.35 -3.44 12.76
CA THR A 154 -12.52 -2.71 11.51
C THR A 154 -11.56 -3.26 10.46
N VAL A 155 -12.09 -3.69 9.33
CA VAL A 155 -11.30 -4.26 8.22
C VAL A 155 -10.96 -3.17 7.20
N THR A 156 -9.69 -3.13 6.80
CA THR A 156 -9.18 -2.27 5.72
C THR A 156 -8.50 -3.16 4.68
N LEU A 157 -8.92 -3.06 3.43
CA LEU A 157 -8.28 -3.75 2.32
C LEU A 157 -6.97 -3.02 2.01
N LEU A 158 -5.84 -3.72 2.02
CA LEU A 158 -4.53 -3.13 1.79
C LEU A 158 -3.98 -3.42 0.40
N LEU A 159 -4.05 -4.68 -0.04
CA LEU A 159 -3.42 -5.13 -1.26
C LEU A 159 -4.18 -6.31 -1.84
N THR A 160 -4.55 -6.20 -3.09
CA THR A 160 -5.23 -7.25 -3.86
C THR A 160 -4.23 -8.17 -4.58
N GLN A 161 -4.70 -9.25 -5.17
CA GLN A 161 -3.91 -10.20 -5.96
C GLN A 161 -2.71 -10.78 -5.18
N VAL A 162 -2.92 -11.09 -3.90
CA VAL A 162 -1.92 -11.70 -3.01
C VAL A 162 -2.15 -13.19 -2.95
N GLU A 163 -1.18 -13.97 -3.40
CA GLU A 163 -1.22 -15.44 -3.37
C GLU A 163 -0.76 -16.00 -2.02
N SER A 164 0.28 -15.40 -1.42
CA SER A 164 0.77 -15.81 -0.11
C SER A 164 1.19 -14.63 0.76
N PHE A 165 1.07 -14.83 2.07
CA PHE A 165 1.53 -13.93 3.10
C PHE A 165 2.31 -14.73 4.13
N ASP A 166 3.62 -14.49 4.19
CA ASP A 166 4.54 -15.16 5.09
C ASP A 166 5.36 -14.16 5.91
N MET A 167 5.82 -14.61 7.08
CA MET A 167 6.62 -13.81 7.98
C MET A 167 7.84 -14.54 8.52
N ARG A 168 8.87 -13.76 8.84
CA ARG A 168 10.04 -14.20 9.60
C ARG A 168 10.34 -13.19 10.69
N PHE A 169 10.86 -13.66 11.79
CA PHE A 169 11.14 -12.88 13.00
C PHE A 169 12.63 -12.95 13.33
N TYR A 170 13.27 -11.82 13.57
CA TYR A 170 14.69 -11.74 13.91
C TYR A 170 14.86 -11.58 15.43
N ASP A 171 15.55 -12.53 16.05
CA ASP A 171 15.79 -12.53 17.51
C ASP A 171 17.05 -11.76 17.93
N GLY A 172 17.78 -11.18 16.98
CA GLY A 172 19.08 -10.53 17.18
C GLY A 172 20.27 -11.39 16.79
N LYS A 173 20.04 -12.68 16.47
CA LYS A 173 21.07 -13.63 16.04
C LYS A 173 20.67 -14.32 14.73
N GLN A 174 19.43 -14.77 14.63
CA GLN A 174 18.93 -15.52 13.49
C GLN A 174 17.46 -15.22 13.18
N TRP A 175 17.07 -15.55 11.96
CA TRP A 175 15.68 -15.46 11.51
C TRP A 175 14.92 -16.74 11.84
N LYS A 176 13.77 -16.59 12.49
CA LYS A 176 12.84 -17.67 12.86
C LYS A 176 11.55 -17.57 12.04
N LYS A 177 10.94 -18.69 11.71
CA LYS A 177 9.63 -18.72 11.03
C LYS A 177 8.46 -18.48 12.00
N GLU A 178 8.69 -18.68 13.29
CA GLU A 178 7.73 -18.50 14.36
C GLU A 178 8.34 -17.69 15.49
N TRP A 179 7.51 -16.94 16.19
CA TRP A 179 7.92 -16.20 17.37
C TRP A 179 7.27 -16.81 18.61
N ALA A 180 8.04 -17.56 19.37
CA ALA A 180 7.56 -18.25 20.57
C ALA A 180 7.95 -17.55 21.88
N GLU A 181 8.79 -16.49 21.79
CA GLU A 181 9.26 -15.75 22.95
C GLU A 181 8.11 -15.07 23.69
N GLU A 182 8.01 -15.28 24.98
CA GLU A 182 7.02 -14.61 25.82
C GLU A 182 7.50 -13.22 26.26
N LYS A 183 6.58 -12.29 26.35
CA LYS A 183 6.82 -10.92 26.83
C LYS A 183 7.99 -10.19 26.15
N ALA A 184 8.34 -10.61 24.93
CA ALA A 184 9.40 -10.03 24.12
C ALA A 184 8.94 -9.76 22.69
N LEU A 185 9.48 -8.71 22.06
CA LEU A 185 9.31 -8.42 20.65
C LEU A 185 10.55 -8.90 19.87
N PRO A 186 10.40 -9.34 18.63
CA PRO A 186 11.56 -9.55 17.74
C PRO A 186 12.22 -8.20 17.45
N LYS A 187 13.51 -8.17 17.16
CA LYS A 187 14.22 -6.94 16.78
C LYS A 187 13.88 -6.44 15.38
N ALA A 188 13.43 -7.35 14.53
CA ALA A 188 12.92 -7.05 13.20
C ALA A 188 11.93 -8.14 12.76
N VAL A 189 11.06 -7.78 11.85
CA VAL A 189 10.17 -8.70 11.14
C VAL A 189 10.40 -8.58 9.64
N SER A 190 10.38 -9.70 8.93
CA SER A 190 10.41 -9.73 7.48
C SER A 190 9.07 -10.25 6.98
N VAL A 191 8.38 -9.44 6.19
CA VAL A 191 7.15 -9.80 5.50
C VAL A 191 7.50 -10.23 4.08
N VAL A 192 7.00 -11.38 3.68
CA VAL A 192 7.14 -11.91 2.32
C VAL A 192 5.73 -12.05 1.73
N LEU A 193 5.48 -11.35 0.64
CA LEU A 193 4.22 -11.40 -0.10
C LEU A 193 4.50 -11.95 -1.50
N THR A 194 3.73 -12.95 -1.93
CA THR A 194 3.71 -13.36 -3.34
C THR A 194 2.51 -12.73 -4.01
N LEU A 195 2.76 -11.94 -5.03
CA LEU A 195 1.73 -11.25 -5.82
C LEU A 195 1.59 -11.92 -7.19
N LYS A 196 0.38 -11.98 -7.74
CA LYS A 196 0.12 -12.55 -9.07
C LYS A 196 0.83 -11.81 -10.20
N ASP A 197 1.00 -10.51 -10.04
CA ASP A 197 1.50 -9.59 -11.08
C ASP A 197 2.97 -9.21 -10.91
N TYR A 198 3.48 -9.15 -9.67
CA TYR A 198 4.87 -8.74 -9.36
C TYR A 198 5.72 -9.85 -8.76
N GLY A 199 5.16 -11.04 -8.53
CA GLY A 199 5.88 -12.15 -7.90
C GLY A 199 6.18 -11.90 -6.42
N GLU A 200 7.30 -12.42 -5.93
CA GLU A 200 7.69 -12.32 -4.53
C GLU A 200 8.27 -10.95 -4.20
N ILE A 201 7.73 -10.33 -3.17
CA ILE A 201 8.22 -9.08 -2.56
C ILE A 201 8.52 -9.36 -1.09
N ALA A 202 9.76 -9.19 -0.69
CA ALA A 202 10.19 -9.30 0.70
C ALA A 202 10.60 -7.93 1.25
N ARG A 203 10.13 -7.60 2.46
CA ARG A 203 10.50 -6.37 3.13
C ARG A 203 10.72 -6.57 4.62
N THR A 204 11.82 -6.02 5.12
CA THR A 204 12.17 -6.06 6.54
C THR A 204 11.83 -4.75 7.22
N TYR A 205 11.21 -4.86 8.38
CA TYR A 205 10.82 -3.74 9.23
C TYR A 205 11.49 -3.88 10.60
N LEU A 206 12.00 -2.78 11.12
CA LEU A 206 12.49 -2.72 12.48
C LEU A 206 11.32 -2.60 13.45
N THR A 207 11.43 -3.25 14.59
CA THR A 207 10.46 -3.16 15.69
C THR A 207 11.08 -2.42 16.87
N PRO A 208 10.31 -1.90 17.81
CA PRO A 208 10.86 -1.37 19.05
C PRO A 208 11.63 -2.47 19.80
N ASP A 209 12.80 -2.14 20.29
CA ASP A 209 13.61 -3.05 21.12
C ASP A 209 13.12 -3.01 22.57
N GLY A 210 12.92 -4.16 23.18
CA GLY A 210 12.54 -4.24 24.56
C GLY A 210 11.99 -5.61 25.00
N THR A 211 12.01 -5.81 26.31
CA THR A 211 11.35 -6.91 27.00
C THR A 211 10.52 -6.33 28.15
N LEU A 212 9.34 -6.89 28.43
CA LEU A 212 8.62 -6.56 29.65
C LEU A 212 9.39 -7.14 30.83
N SER A 213 9.87 -6.27 31.72
CA SER A 213 10.39 -6.73 32.99
C SER A 213 9.27 -7.41 33.79
N GLN A 214 9.55 -8.56 34.36
CA GLN A 214 8.67 -9.10 35.39
C GLN A 214 8.71 -8.12 36.56
N LYS A 215 7.56 -7.61 36.95
CA LYS A 215 7.40 -6.92 38.23
C LYS A 215 7.67 -8.01 39.27
N GLU A 216 8.83 -7.98 39.91
CA GLU A 216 9.06 -8.76 41.12
C GLU A 216 7.93 -8.40 42.09
N GLU A 217 7.06 -9.37 42.37
CA GLU A 217 6.20 -9.27 43.55
C GLU A 217 7.15 -9.25 44.74
N SER A 218 7.40 -8.06 45.27
CA SER A 218 8.05 -7.93 46.55
C SER A 218 7.16 -8.63 47.56
N SER A 219 7.53 -9.86 47.89
CA SER A 219 7.06 -10.54 49.09
C SER A 219 7.36 -9.63 50.27
N GLY A 220 6.32 -8.96 50.73
CA GLY A 220 6.37 -8.22 51.97
C GLY A 220 6.61 -9.24 53.08
N ASP A 221 7.85 -9.37 53.45
CA ASP A 221 8.23 -10.04 54.71
C ASP A 221 7.81 -9.10 55.85
N SER A 222 6.63 -9.37 56.37
CA SER A 222 6.16 -8.78 57.61
C SER A 222 6.84 -9.53 58.74
N ASN A 223 8.03 -9.10 59.11
CA ASN A 223 8.67 -9.54 60.33
C ASN A 223 8.15 -8.66 61.49
N ASN A 224 7.18 -9.19 62.22
CA ASN A 224 6.81 -8.75 63.56
C ASN A 224 7.90 -9.20 64.53
N GLY A 225 8.53 -8.26 65.18
CA GLY A 225 9.37 -8.39 66.31
C GLY A 225 9.14 -7.25 67.25
#